data_68ab2650ceb55e2b204245bcfdebb5db
#
_entry.id   68ab2650ceb55e2b204245bcfdebb5db
#
_cell.length_a   1.000
_cell.length_b   1.000
_cell.length_c   1.000
_cell.angle_alpha   90.00
_cell.angle_beta   90.00
_cell.angle_gamma   90.00
#
_symmetry.space_group_name_H-M   'P 1'
#
loop_
_entity.id
_entity.type
_entity.pdbx_description
1 polymer ?
#
loop_
_entity_poly.entity_id
_entity_poly.type
_entity_poly.pdbx_seq_one_letter_code
_entity_poly.pdbx_strand_id
1 'polypeptide(L)'
;MRRFFSIALLFIVAFLFVGCQAEQGVDWGETKFYKSSFLKSYKPVVMSRTLNFSLNEGASDMCNREFSFEVQEKLPSGKMEKAQGIIVYKNGEKCADNILRVKGGEGKVELGIEFTEAVEEGNHHYFLAAKSLNGLDNVRYIRLDEGFIAKKRDIMNPANKWLMLISMALVAIYLLWLILLRRIFYPHVRFSKVYVTYPGCSDDVVIKFEHRCSVIFTNKPKKQNFLHTMFMVRDEVIVNECWTSEVKLLPAKHPYVKVVSRLSVDASPQERPERKETFYVYNDDNQKIGIQTS
;
A
#
# COMPACT_ATOMS: atom_id res chain seq x y z
N MET A 1 9.73 -34.98 24.76
CA MET A 1 9.34 -33.58 24.93
C MET A 1 10.25 -32.77 25.90
N ARG A 2 10.62 -33.22 27.06
CA ARG A 2 11.49 -32.47 28.00
C ARG A 2 12.88 -32.09 27.47
N ARG A 3 13.51 -32.90 26.62
CA ARG A 3 14.85 -32.59 26.04
C ARG A 3 14.80 -31.51 24.97
N PHE A 4 13.72 -31.37 24.20
CA PHE A 4 13.56 -30.29 23.22
C PHE A 4 13.37 -28.90 23.86
N PHE A 5 12.67 -28.87 25.01
CA PHE A 5 12.51 -27.61 25.75
C PHE A 5 13.83 -27.09 26.35
N SER A 6 14.70 -27.99 26.81
CA SER A 6 16.02 -27.59 27.35
C SER A 6 16.95 -27.03 26.26
N ILE A 7 16.92 -27.59 25.05
CA ILE A 7 17.73 -27.10 23.91
C ILE A 7 17.20 -25.74 23.41
N ALA A 8 15.89 -25.57 23.29
CA ALA A 8 15.30 -24.29 22.91
C ALA A 8 15.56 -23.18 23.92
N LEU A 9 15.52 -23.50 25.23
CA LEU A 9 15.86 -22.57 26.31
C LEU A 9 17.36 -22.17 26.28
N LEU A 10 18.25 -23.10 25.97
CA LEU A 10 19.68 -22.85 25.85
C LEU A 10 20.01 -21.95 24.65
N PHE A 11 19.29 -22.11 23.51
CA PHE A 11 19.39 -21.20 22.36
C PHE A 11 18.88 -19.81 22.70
N ILE A 12 17.75 -19.67 23.39
CA ILE A 12 17.21 -18.37 23.81
C ILE A 12 18.15 -17.65 24.77
N VAL A 13 18.75 -18.39 25.74
CA VAL A 13 19.74 -17.84 26.69
C VAL A 13 21.02 -17.45 25.94
N ALA A 14 21.50 -18.26 24.98
CA ALA A 14 22.67 -17.91 24.16
C ALA A 14 22.44 -16.66 23.30
N PHE A 15 21.23 -16.45 22.78
CA PHE A 15 20.88 -15.23 22.04
C PHE A 15 20.81 -13.99 22.96
N LEU A 16 20.47 -14.15 24.23
CA LEU A 16 20.46 -13.05 25.20
C LEU A 16 21.87 -12.66 25.69
N PHE A 17 22.88 -13.55 25.53
CA PHE A 17 24.27 -13.27 25.88
C PHE A 17 25.16 -12.87 24.70
N VAL A 18 24.62 -12.73 23.46
CA VAL A 18 25.35 -12.10 22.35
C VAL A 18 25.47 -10.61 22.67
N GLY A 19 26.43 -10.32 23.46
CA GLY A 19 27.24 -9.14 23.55
C GLY A 19 26.49 -7.79 23.49
N CYS A 20 25.98 -7.32 24.64
CA CYS A 20 26.12 -5.89 24.95
C CYS A 20 27.62 -5.59 25.15
N GLN A 21 28.36 -5.43 24.06
CA GLN A 21 29.56 -4.60 24.15
C GLN A 21 29.02 -3.17 24.37
N ALA A 22 29.33 -2.63 25.53
CA ALA A 22 29.06 -1.23 25.82
C ALA A 22 29.77 -0.40 24.71
N GLU A 23 28.97 0.11 23.78
CA GLU A 23 29.48 0.95 22.71
C GLU A 23 30.01 2.23 23.34
N GLN A 24 31.34 2.43 23.27
CA GLN A 24 31.95 3.64 23.76
C GLN A 24 31.63 4.76 22.79
N GLY A 25 30.92 5.78 23.26
CA GLY A 25 30.56 6.97 22.50
C GLY A 25 29.49 7.80 23.20
N VAL A 26 29.40 9.06 22.84
CA VAL A 26 28.37 9.98 23.36
C VAL A 26 27.06 9.70 22.62
N ASP A 27 26.02 9.27 23.34
CA ASP A 27 24.72 9.06 22.75
C ASP A 27 24.06 10.38 22.36
N TRP A 28 23.78 10.54 21.04
CA TRP A 28 23.04 11.68 20.49
C TRP A 28 21.54 11.45 20.45
N GLY A 29 21.11 10.23 20.75
CA GLY A 29 19.72 9.85 20.79
C GLY A 29 19.19 9.27 19.47
N GLU A 30 17.86 9.13 19.44
CA GLU A 30 17.14 8.55 18.31
C GLU A 30 16.45 9.65 17.50
N THR A 31 16.58 9.60 16.19
CA THR A 31 15.81 10.44 15.27
C THR A 31 14.84 9.62 14.44
N LYS A 32 13.63 10.16 14.27
CA LYS A 32 12.58 9.58 13.44
C LYS A 32 12.76 10.05 12.00
N PHE A 33 13.03 9.12 11.10
CA PHE A 33 13.12 9.40 9.67
C PHE A 33 11.84 8.94 8.97
N TYR A 34 11.10 9.87 8.39
CA TYR A 34 9.91 9.56 7.62
C TYR A 34 10.29 9.24 6.18
N LYS A 35 10.00 8.01 5.74
CA LYS A 35 10.21 7.62 4.34
C LYS A 35 9.47 8.55 3.41
N SER A 36 10.05 8.82 2.24
CA SER A 36 9.45 9.69 1.23
C SER A 36 8.08 9.18 0.79
N SER A 37 7.19 10.09 0.41
CA SER A 37 5.87 9.78 -0.11
C SER A 37 5.50 10.79 -1.19
N PHE A 38 4.83 10.33 -2.24
CA PHE A 38 4.31 11.20 -3.29
C PHE A 38 3.18 12.12 -2.80
N LEU A 39 2.53 11.80 -1.67
CA LEU A 39 1.44 12.59 -1.11
C LEU A 39 1.94 13.70 -0.20
N LYS A 40 2.93 13.42 0.62
CA LYS A 40 3.46 14.37 1.60
C LYS A 40 4.87 13.99 2.01
N SER A 41 5.82 14.92 1.85
CA SER A 41 7.17 14.78 2.39
C SER A 41 7.27 15.47 3.76
N TYR A 42 8.04 14.89 4.65
CA TYR A 42 8.40 15.46 5.94
C TYR A 42 9.87 15.89 5.87
N LYS A 43 10.18 17.03 6.46
CA LYS A 43 11.58 17.46 6.58
C LYS A 43 12.28 16.53 7.55
N PRO A 44 13.47 16.03 7.22
CA PRO A 44 14.29 15.27 8.15
C PRO A 44 14.61 16.09 9.39
N VAL A 45 14.84 15.40 10.50
CA VAL A 45 15.20 16.05 11.77
C VAL A 45 16.70 16.09 11.86
N VAL A 46 17.26 17.30 12.04
CA VAL A 46 18.68 17.49 12.30
C VAL A 46 18.93 17.21 13.78
N MET A 47 19.81 16.26 14.07
CA MET A 47 20.33 16.05 15.42
C MET A 47 21.54 16.94 15.61
N SER A 48 21.57 17.74 16.65
CA SER A 48 22.69 18.64 16.90
C SER A 48 23.24 18.57 18.32
N ARG A 49 24.52 18.80 18.45
CA ARG A 49 25.24 18.92 19.72
C ARG A 49 26.30 19.99 19.63
N THR A 50 26.49 20.68 20.74
CA THR A 50 27.55 21.65 20.88
C THR A 50 28.88 20.96 21.20
N LEU A 51 29.88 21.19 20.35
CA LEU A 51 31.24 20.76 20.53
C LEU A 51 32.05 21.93 21.06
N ASN A 52 32.94 21.66 22.00
CA ASN A 52 33.88 22.65 22.52
C ASN A 52 35.25 22.46 21.87
N PHE A 53 35.76 23.53 21.27
CA PHE A 53 37.09 23.58 20.72
C PHE A 53 37.92 24.56 21.55
N SER A 54 39.12 24.18 21.96
CA SER A 54 40.03 25.05 22.65
C SER A 54 41.44 24.87 22.09
N LEU A 55 42.16 25.98 21.99
CA LEU A 55 43.58 25.94 21.66
C LEU A 55 44.37 25.62 22.91
N ASN A 56 45.50 24.96 22.75
CA ASN A 56 46.47 24.74 23.83
C ASN A 56 47.09 26.08 24.23
N GLU A 57 47.54 26.17 25.46
CA GLU A 57 48.28 27.37 25.94
C GLU A 57 49.49 27.66 25.04
N GLY A 58 49.61 28.93 24.63
CA GLY A 58 50.67 29.38 23.73
C GLY A 58 50.36 29.31 22.23
N ALA A 59 49.21 28.75 21.81
CA ALA A 59 48.81 28.61 20.39
C ALA A 59 47.94 29.80 19.90
N SER A 60 48.10 30.99 20.45
CA SER A 60 47.29 32.18 20.10
C SER A 60 47.39 32.59 18.64
N ASP A 61 48.48 32.29 17.98
CA ASP A 61 48.71 32.50 16.54
C ASP A 61 47.81 31.62 15.67
N MET A 62 47.23 30.53 16.23
CA MET A 62 46.34 29.63 15.56
C MET A 62 44.86 30.04 15.62
N CYS A 63 44.50 31.12 16.30
CA CYS A 63 43.10 31.56 16.48
C CYS A 63 42.38 31.79 15.14
N ASN A 64 43.04 32.27 14.12
CA ASN A 64 42.47 32.52 12.79
C ASN A 64 42.63 31.36 11.82
N ARG A 65 43.32 30.30 12.22
CA ARG A 65 43.55 29.13 11.38
C ARG A 65 42.28 28.28 11.30
N GLU A 66 41.97 27.83 10.10
CA GLU A 66 40.83 26.96 9.84
C GLU A 66 41.24 25.47 9.88
N PHE A 67 40.53 24.72 10.70
CA PHE A 67 40.67 23.28 10.82
C PHE A 67 39.48 22.60 10.15
N SER A 68 39.75 21.55 9.38
CA SER A 68 38.75 20.83 8.64
C SER A 68 38.60 19.41 9.18
N PHE A 69 37.36 19.05 9.55
CA PHE A 69 37.01 17.72 10.07
C PHE A 69 36.03 17.04 9.14
N GLU A 70 36.24 15.77 8.93
CA GLU A 70 35.34 14.89 8.20
C GLU A 70 34.63 13.92 9.16
N VAL A 71 33.34 13.72 8.97
CA VAL A 71 32.60 12.73 9.74
C VAL A 71 32.88 11.36 9.12
N GLN A 72 33.43 10.46 9.92
CA GLN A 72 33.67 9.06 9.57
C GLN A 72 32.74 8.15 10.34
N GLU A 73 32.38 7.04 9.73
CA GLU A 73 31.56 6.00 10.33
C GLU A 73 32.38 4.75 10.58
N LYS A 74 32.25 4.18 11.78
CA LYS A 74 32.84 2.90 12.11
C LYS A 74 31.92 1.77 11.65
N LEU A 75 32.35 1.05 10.64
CA LEU A 75 31.64 -0.10 10.12
C LEU A 75 31.70 -1.29 11.11
N PRO A 76 30.77 -2.26 11.00
CA PRO A 76 30.80 -3.48 11.82
C PRO A 76 32.12 -4.27 11.70
N SER A 77 32.82 -4.11 10.59
CA SER A 77 34.16 -4.68 10.37
C SER A 77 35.26 -4.00 11.21
N GLY A 78 34.96 -2.94 11.93
CA GLY A 78 35.91 -2.10 12.66
C GLY A 78 36.64 -1.07 11.82
N LYS A 79 36.42 -1.06 10.49
CA LYS A 79 37.05 -0.10 9.56
C LYS A 79 36.34 1.26 9.68
N MET A 80 37.13 2.33 9.63
CA MET A 80 36.64 3.71 9.58
C MET A 80 36.55 4.14 8.12
N GLU A 81 35.39 4.59 7.71
CA GLU A 81 35.15 5.12 6.37
C GLU A 81 34.41 6.47 6.44
N LYS A 82 34.53 7.29 5.41
CA LYS A 82 33.77 8.53 5.32
C LYS A 82 32.29 8.22 5.41
N ALA A 83 31.59 8.87 6.33
CA ALA A 83 30.16 8.68 6.52
C ALA A 83 29.38 9.05 5.25
N GLN A 84 28.63 8.10 4.74
CA GLN A 84 27.81 8.25 3.54
C GLN A 84 26.35 8.45 3.93
N GLY A 85 25.59 9.15 3.08
CA GLY A 85 24.16 9.34 3.29
C GLY A 85 23.78 10.27 4.45
N ILE A 86 24.73 11.02 5.00
CA ILE A 86 24.47 12.07 5.99
C ILE A 86 24.71 13.46 5.40
N ILE A 87 24.05 14.46 5.99
CA ILE A 87 24.30 15.88 5.71
C ILE A 87 24.78 16.52 7.00
N VAL A 88 25.93 17.18 6.93
CA VAL A 88 26.58 17.83 8.09
C VAL A 88 26.21 19.31 8.13
N TYR A 89 25.90 19.81 9.31
CA TYR A 89 25.55 21.19 9.58
C TYR A 89 26.54 21.79 10.61
N LYS A 90 26.87 23.06 10.43
CA LYS A 90 27.60 23.88 11.41
C LYS A 90 26.69 25.04 11.82
N ASN A 91 26.39 25.15 13.11
CA ASN A 91 25.53 26.22 13.65
C ASN A 91 24.20 26.40 12.86
N GLY A 92 23.61 25.28 12.42
CA GLY A 92 22.38 25.26 11.63
C GLY A 92 22.56 25.46 10.12
N GLU A 93 23.76 25.77 9.65
CA GLU A 93 24.05 25.92 8.22
C GLU A 93 24.67 24.66 7.64
N LYS A 94 24.24 24.26 6.43
CA LYS A 94 24.75 23.08 5.74
C LYS A 94 26.20 23.26 5.33
N CYS A 95 27.05 22.32 5.73
CA CYS A 95 28.46 22.33 5.35
C CYS A 95 28.67 21.89 3.90
N ALA A 96 29.52 22.61 3.17
CA ALA A 96 29.98 22.19 1.86
C ALA A 96 30.77 20.87 1.98
N ASP A 97 30.52 19.94 1.07
CA ASP A 97 31.19 18.63 1.00
C ASP A 97 31.10 17.75 2.27
N ASN A 98 30.15 18.09 3.19
CA ASN A 98 30.02 17.44 4.51
C ASN A 98 31.32 17.57 5.35
N ILE A 99 32.07 18.68 5.19
CA ILE A 99 33.27 18.97 5.95
C ILE A 99 32.97 20.06 6.95
N LEU A 100 33.15 19.74 8.23
CA LEU A 100 33.06 20.71 9.31
C LEU A 100 34.34 21.58 9.35
N ARG A 101 34.20 22.85 9.10
CA ARG A 101 35.33 23.82 9.18
C ARG A 101 35.18 24.67 10.42
N VAL A 102 36.19 24.67 11.25
CA VAL A 102 36.21 25.38 12.53
C VAL A 102 37.46 26.24 12.61
N LYS A 103 37.32 27.52 13.02
CA LYS A 103 38.45 28.40 13.31
C LYS A 103 38.94 28.12 14.73
N GLY A 104 40.26 28.18 14.94
CA GLY A 104 40.87 27.89 16.23
C GLY A 104 40.33 28.70 17.40
N GLY A 105 39.88 29.96 17.14
CA GLY A 105 39.27 30.83 18.16
C GLY A 105 37.77 30.66 18.38
N GLU A 106 37.10 29.74 17.68
CA GLU A 106 35.63 29.55 17.72
C GLU A 106 35.17 28.86 18.98
N GLY A 107 35.79 28.58 19.95
CA GLY A 107 35.41 28.01 21.25
C GLY A 107 34.27 27.01 21.28
N LYS A 108 33.08 27.35 20.75
CA LYS A 108 31.90 26.49 20.72
C LYS A 108 31.32 26.44 19.31
N VAL A 109 31.06 25.22 18.82
CA VAL A 109 30.47 24.96 17.51
C VAL A 109 29.36 23.96 17.66
N GLU A 110 28.19 24.24 17.11
CA GLU A 110 27.11 23.27 17.03
C GLU A 110 27.29 22.41 15.79
N LEU A 111 27.54 21.12 15.99
CA LEU A 111 27.55 20.10 14.93
C LEU A 111 26.16 19.51 14.80
N GLY A 112 25.59 19.57 13.61
CA GLY A 112 24.33 18.94 13.26
C GLY A 112 24.54 17.82 12.24
N ILE A 113 23.74 16.76 12.37
CA ILE A 113 23.68 15.65 11.40
C ILE A 113 22.24 15.40 11.03
N GLU A 114 22.01 15.30 9.74
CA GLU A 114 20.74 14.91 9.13
C GLU A 114 20.94 13.61 8.36
N PHE A 115 20.11 12.61 8.62
CA PHE A 115 20.09 11.36 7.86
C PHE A 115 19.35 11.53 6.54
N THR A 116 19.86 10.88 5.51
CA THR A 116 19.16 10.72 4.23
C THR A 116 18.55 9.31 4.13
N GLU A 117 17.86 9.05 3.03
CA GLU A 117 17.31 7.70 2.74
C GLU A 117 18.40 6.64 2.53
N ALA A 118 19.62 7.07 2.19
CA ALA A 118 20.73 6.14 1.91
C ALA A 118 21.31 5.46 3.17
N VAL A 119 21.03 6.01 4.37
CA VAL A 119 21.48 5.41 5.64
C VAL A 119 20.47 4.35 6.07
N GLU A 120 20.92 3.17 6.43
CA GLU A 120 20.08 2.10 6.95
C GLU A 120 19.48 2.43 8.33
N GLU A 121 18.41 1.74 8.72
CA GLU A 121 17.86 1.86 10.05
C GLU A 121 18.77 1.17 11.07
N GLY A 122 19.14 1.87 12.15
CA GLY A 122 19.99 1.29 13.18
C GLY A 122 20.80 2.31 13.95
N ASN A 123 21.75 1.79 14.73
CA ASN A 123 22.74 2.60 15.44
C ASN A 123 23.97 2.82 14.56
N HIS A 124 24.37 4.07 14.42
CA HIS A 124 25.52 4.48 13.64
C HIS A 124 26.54 5.14 14.55
N HIS A 125 27.79 4.70 14.43
CA HIS A 125 28.91 5.20 15.21
C HIS A 125 29.73 6.15 14.35
N TYR A 126 29.70 7.42 14.69
CA TYR A 126 30.40 8.46 13.96
C TYR A 126 31.57 9.02 14.77
N PHE A 127 32.61 9.42 14.06
CA PHE A 127 33.81 10.04 14.57
C PHE A 127 34.14 11.27 13.75
N LEU A 128 34.74 12.26 14.38
CA LEU A 128 35.32 13.41 13.68
C LEU A 128 36.78 13.13 13.43
N ALA A 129 37.15 12.95 12.17
CA ALA A 129 38.53 12.79 11.75
C ALA A 129 39.04 14.10 11.14
N ALA A 130 40.22 14.53 11.56
CA ALA A 130 40.87 15.68 10.98
C ALA A 130 41.31 15.38 9.55
N LYS A 131 40.93 16.24 8.62
CA LYS A 131 41.34 16.12 7.21
C LYS A 131 42.78 16.63 6.99
N SER A 132 43.26 17.53 7.84
CA SER A 132 44.63 18.05 7.82
C SER A 132 45.22 17.98 9.20
N LEU A 133 46.37 17.33 9.34
CA LEU A 133 47.08 17.15 10.63
C LEU A 133 47.93 18.34 10.99
N ASN A 134 48.16 19.31 10.08
CA ASN A 134 49.01 20.46 10.34
C ASN A 134 48.44 21.38 11.44
N GLY A 135 49.07 21.37 12.62
CA GLY A 135 48.71 22.23 13.75
C GLY A 135 47.61 21.67 14.66
N LEU A 136 47.19 20.40 14.49
CA LEU A 136 46.20 19.77 15.35
C LEU A 136 46.73 19.50 16.76
N ASP A 137 48.02 19.33 16.94
CA ASP A 137 48.66 19.14 18.26
C ASP A 137 48.38 20.32 19.19
N ASN A 138 48.01 21.47 18.63
CA ASN A 138 47.68 22.70 19.36
C ASN A 138 46.18 22.89 19.62
N VAL A 139 45.34 21.95 19.18
CA VAL A 139 43.89 22.05 19.34
C VAL A 139 43.41 20.91 20.24
N ARG A 140 42.86 21.24 21.38
CA ARG A 140 42.06 20.32 22.18
C ARG A 140 40.60 20.42 21.82
N TYR A 141 40.02 19.29 21.44
CA TYR A 141 38.60 19.19 21.31
C TYR A 141 38.10 18.14 22.28
N ILE A 142 37.21 18.56 23.15
CA ILE A 142 36.67 17.69 24.21
C ILE A 142 35.67 16.73 23.61
N ARG A 143 35.91 15.41 23.75
CA ARG A 143 35.03 14.28 23.40
C ARG A 143 34.91 13.89 21.92
N LEU A 144 35.87 14.26 21.07
CA LEU A 144 35.82 13.79 19.68
C LEU A 144 36.45 12.42 19.49
N ASP A 145 37.36 12.04 20.37
CA ASP A 145 38.06 10.76 20.37
C ASP A 145 37.12 9.60 20.76
N GLU A 146 36.07 9.89 21.53
CA GLU A 146 35.07 8.88 21.96
C GLU A 146 34.02 8.58 20.90
N GLY A 147 33.97 9.40 19.85
CA GLY A 147 32.92 9.31 18.85
C GLY A 147 31.51 9.65 19.36
N PHE A 148 30.53 9.47 18.55
CA PHE A 148 29.13 9.62 18.95
C PHE A 148 28.22 8.60 18.26
N ILE A 149 27.17 8.21 18.96
CA ILE A 149 26.21 7.23 18.53
C ILE A 149 24.95 7.98 18.16
N ALA A 150 24.48 7.80 16.93
CA ALA A 150 23.24 8.36 16.44
C ALA A 150 22.34 7.24 15.91
N LYS A 151 21.11 7.17 16.40
CA LYS A 151 20.17 6.13 15.98
C LYS A 151 19.17 6.66 14.99
N LYS A 152 19.12 6.04 13.82
CA LYS A 152 18.09 6.29 12.82
C LYS A 152 16.96 5.28 12.99
N ARG A 153 15.73 5.76 13.07
CA ARG A 153 14.53 4.93 13.06
C ARG A 153 13.64 5.29 11.90
N ASP A 154 13.48 4.37 10.98
CA ASP A 154 12.62 4.53 9.82
C ASP A 154 11.14 4.41 10.22
N ILE A 155 10.36 5.41 9.88
CA ILE A 155 8.93 5.42 10.15
C ILE A 155 8.17 5.54 8.83
N MET A 156 7.18 4.68 8.67
CA MET A 156 6.28 4.78 7.52
C MET A 156 5.62 6.16 7.50
N ASN A 157 5.66 6.82 6.35
CA ASN A 157 5.00 8.11 6.18
C ASN A 157 3.51 8.00 6.55
N PRO A 158 2.99 8.87 7.44
CA PRO A 158 1.59 8.83 7.85
C PRO A 158 0.60 8.88 6.68
N ALA A 159 0.93 9.60 5.60
CA ALA A 159 0.10 9.64 4.39
C ALA A 159 0.00 8.25 3.72
N ASN A 160 1.10 7.51 3.64
CA ASN A 160 1.10 6.14 3.11
C ASN A 160 0.34 5.18 4.01
N LYS A 161 0.45 5.35 5.33
CA LYS A 161 -0.33 4.58 6.30
C LYS A 161 -1.83 4.76 6.10
N TRP A 162 -2.30 6.00 5.95
CA TRP A 162 -3.70 6.29 5.66
C TRP A 162 -4.15 5.73 4.31
N LEU A 163 -3.33 5.87 3.27
CA LEU A 163 -3.61 5.30 1.96
C LEU A 163 -3.80 3.77 2.05
N MET A 164 -2.91 3.09 2.76
CA MET A 164 -3.02 1.65 2.98
C MET A 164 -4.30 1.27 3.73
N LEU A 165 -4.65 1.99 4.80
CA LEU A 165 -5.88 1.74 5.55
C LEU A 165 -7.14 1.95 4.69
N ILE A 166 -7.18 3.03 3.90
CA ILE A 166 -8.29 3.31 2.98
C ILE A 166 -8.41 2.22 1.92
N SER A 167 -7.30 1.80 1.31
CA SER A 167 -7.33 0.73 0.31
C SER A 167 -7.80 -0.60 0.88
N MET A 168 -7.36 -0.96 2.10
CA MET A 168 -7.85 -2.15 2.79
C MET A 168 -9.36 -2.06 3.10
N ALA A 169 -9.84 -0.90 3.53
CA ALA A 169 -11.27 -0.68 3.78
C ALA A 169 -12.10 -0.82 2.50
N LEU A 170 -11.64 -0.27 1.37
CA LEU A 170 -12.31 -0.42 0.07
C LEU A 170 -12.37 -1.88 -0.37
N VAL A 171 -11.29 -2.63 -0.21
CA VAL A 171 -11.27 -4.08 -0.50
C VAL A 171 -12.25 -4.83 0.39
N ALA A 172 -12.28 -4.52 1.69
CA ALA A 172 -13.22 -5.16 2.62
C ALA A 172 -14.68 -4.86 2.26
N ILE A 173 -15.02 -3.61 1.92
CA ILE A 173 -16.35 -3.20 1.46
C ILE A 173 -16.72 -3.94 0.16
N TYR A 174 -15.78 -4.06 -0.78
CA TYR A 174 -16.01 -4.79 -2.02
C TYR A 174 -16.26 -6.28 -1.79
N LEU A 175 -15.50 -6.92 -0.91
CA LEU A 175 -15.74 -8.32 -0.53
C LEU A 175 -17.08 -8.50 0.17
N LEU A 176 -17.46 -7.60 1.06
CA LEU A 176 -18.78 -7.59 1.71
C LEU A 176 -19.89 -7.48 0.67
N TRP A 177 -19.73 -6.59 -0.31
CA TRP A 177 -20.64 -6.50 -1.45
C TRP A 177 -20.77 -7.82 -2.17
N LEU A 178 -19.68 -8.46 -2.57
CA LEU A 178 -19.70 -9.71 -3.34
C LEU A 178 -20.37 -10.87 -2.59
N ILE A 179 -20.09 -11.01 -1.30
CA ILE A 179 -20.53 -12.17 -0.49
C ILE A 179 -21.97 -12.01 -0.02
N LEU A 180 -22.33 -10.84 0.50
CA LEU A 180 -23.61 -10.62 1.16
C LEU A 180 -24.58 -9.81 0.30
N LEU A 181 -24.21 -8.58 -0.04
CA LEU A 181 -25.15 -7.61 -0.62
C LEU A 181 -25.53 -7.96 -2.05
N ARG A 182 -24.61 -8.47 -2.84
CA ARG A 182 -24.90 -8.86 -4.22
C ARG A 182 -26.04 -9.87 -4.32
N ARG A 183 -26.08 -10.87 -3.45
CA ARG A 183 -27.14 -11.89 -3.45
C ARG A 183 -28.52 -11.32 -3.08
N ILE A 184 -28.54 -10.26 -2.29
CA ILE A 184 -29.78 -9.59 -1.87
C ILE A 184 -30.30 -8.69 -2.99
N PHE A 185 -29.44 -7.86 -3.56
CA PHE A 185 -29.82 -6.86 -4.58
C PHE A 185 -29.96 -7.46 -5.98
N TYR A 186 -29.13 -8.47 -6.31
CA TYR A 186 -29.10 -9.12 -7.62
C TYR A 186 -29.18 -10.65 -7.48
N PRO A 187 -30.32 -11.18 -7.07
CA PRO A 187 -30.51 -12.62 -6.97
C PRO A 187 -30.39 -13.27 -8.35
N HIS A 188 -29.85 -14.46 -8.39
CA HIS A 188 -29.77 -15.23 -9.63
C HIS A 188 -31.12 -15.83 -10.00
N VAL A 189 -31.38 -15.91 -11.29
CA VAL A 189 -32.50 -16.74 -11.78
C VAL A 189 -32.29 -18.18 -11.38
N ARG A 190 -33.38 -18.86 -11.00
CA ARG A 190 -33.32 -20.21 -10.45
C ARG A 190 -33.51 -21.31 -11.52
N PHE A 191 -33.51 -20.92 -12.79
CA PHE A 191 -33.57 -21.83 -13.93
C PHE A 191 -32.28 -21.75 -14.73
N SER A 192 -31.86 -22.85 -15.35
CA SER A 192 -30.61 -22.93 -16.10
C SER A 192 -30.79 -23.08 -17.59
N LYS A 193 -32.04 -23.27 -18.02
CA LYS A 193 -32.39 -23.43 -19.43
C LYS A 193 -33.66 -22.67 -19.73
N VAL A 194 -33.72 -22.12 -20.94
CA VAL A 194 -34.93 -21.54 -21.52
C VAL A 194 -35.13 -22.18 -22.88
N TYR A 195 -36.34 -22.62 -23.10
CA TYR A 195 -36.82 -23.12 -24.39
C TYR A 195 -37.62 -22.01 -25.03
N VAL A 196 -37.32 -21.68 -26.25
CA VAL A 196 -37.99 -20.61 -26.99
C VAL A 196 -38.51 -21.17 -28.31
N THR A 197 -39.83 -21.12 -28.50
CA THR A 197 -40.50 -21.52 -29.74
C THR A 197 -40.78 -20.26 -30.54
N TYR A 198 -40.05 -20.03 -31.65
CA TYR A 198 -40.29 -18.90 -32.54
C TYR A 198 -41.41 -19.17 -33.56
N PRO A 199 -42.08 -18.12 -34.04
CA PRO A 199 -43.08 -18.24 -35.08
C PRO A 199 -42.54 -18.93 -36.33
N GLY A 200 -43.25 -19.95 -36.82
CA GLY A 200 -42.86 -20.72 -38.02
C GLY A 200 -41.74 -21.75 -37.81
N CYS A 201 -41.23 -21.91 -36.60
CA CYS A 201 -40.30 -22.97 -36.25
C CYS A 201 -41.04 -24.09 -35.52
N SER A 202 -40.79 -25.35 -35.92
CA SER A 202 -41.36 -26.54 -35.24
C SER A 202 -40.50 -26.92 -34.03
N ASP A 203 -39.26 -26.54 -33.97
CA ASP A 203 -38.32 -26.94 -32.95
C ASP A 203 -38.03 -25.80 -31.97
N ASP A 204 -37.93 -26.15 -30.69
CA ASP A 204 -37.58 -25.23 -29.64
C ASP A 204 -36.07 -24.91 -29.64
N VAL A 205 -35.74 -23.63 -29.59
CA VAL A 205 -34.35 -23.18 -29.36
C VAL A 205 -34.04 -23.30 -27.89
N VAL A 206 -33.09 -24.17 -27.53
CA VAL A 206 -32.70 -24.41 -26.14
C VAL A 206 -31.48 -23.57 -25.79
N ILE A 207 -31.64 -22.63 -24.87
CA ILE A 207 -30.57 -21.74 -24.40
C ILE A 207 -30.20 -22.13 -22.98
N LYS A 208 -28.91 -22.49 -22.78
CA LYS A 208 -28.37 -22.89 -21.48
C LYS A 208 -27.49 -21.78 -20.96
N PHE A 209 -27.58 -21.48 -19.68
CA PHE A 209 -26.74 -20.50 -19.01
C PHE A 209 -26.59 -20.82 -17.51
N GLU A 210 -25.56 -20.25 -16.90
CA GLU A 210 -25.29 -20.47 -15.48
C GLU A 210 -25.11 -19.13 -14.76
N HIS A 211 -25.63 -19.04 -13.55
CA HIS A 211 -25.42 -17.90 -12.63
C HIS A 211 -25.74 -16.52 -13.24
N ARG A 212 -26.89 -16.38 -13.93
CA ARG A 212 -27.37 -15.10 -14.47
C ARG A 212 -28.36 -14.43 -13.51
N CYS A 213 -28.33 -13.10 -13.50
CA CYS A 213 -29.26 -12.30 -12.71
C CYS A 213 -30.56 -12.00 -13.49
N SER A 214 -30.49 -11.96 -14.81
CA SER A 214 -31.65 -11.86 -15.69
C SER A 214 -31.37 -12.51 -17.04
N VAL A 215 -32.45 -12.81 -17.78
CA VAL A 215 -32.40 -13.20 -19.19
C VAL A 215 -33.18 -12.17 -19.98
N ILE A 216 -32.54 -11.61 -20.99
CA ILE A 216 -33.07 -10.49 -21.79
C ILE A 216 -33.18 -10.94 -23.24
N PHE A 217 -34.37 -10.94 -23.77
CA PHE A 217 -34.65 -11.15 -25.19
C PHE A 217 -34.78 -9.80 -25.88
N THR A 218 -34.11 -9.62 -26.97
CA THR A 218 -34.09 -8.33 -27.71
C THR A 218 -33.73 -8.55 -29.17
N ASN A 219 -34.07 -7.61 -30.02
CA ASN A 219 -33.63 -7.59 -31.42
C ASN A 219 -32.28 -6.86 -31.64
N LYS A 220 -31.75 -6.20 -30.61
CA LYS A 220 -30.49 -5.43 -30.71
C LYS A 220 -29.48 -5.91 -29.67
N PRO A 221 -28.21 -6.06 -30.06
CA PRO A 221 -27.17 -6.39 -29.10
C PRO A 221 -27.07 -5.27 -28.06
N LYS A 222 -27.17 -5.63 -26.79
CA LYS A 222 -27.09 -4.71 -25.67
C LYS A 222 -25.72 -4.82 -25.02
N LYS A 223 -24.94 -3.74 -25.05
CA LYS A 223 -23.71 -3.70 -24.28
C LYS A 223 -24.04 -3.64 -22.79
N GLN A 224 -23.46 -4.54 -22.03
CA GLN A 224 -23.58 -4.49 -20.56
C GLN A 224 -22.95 -3.21 -20.03
N ASN A 225 -23.63 -2.55 -19.10
CA ASN A 225 -23.13 -1.34 -18.47
C ASN A 225 -21.84 -1.66 -17.68
N PHE A 226 -20.83 -0.79 -17.78
CA PHE A 226 -19.57 -0.93 -17.06
C PHE A 226 -19.76 -1.14 -15.55
N LEU A 227 -20.69 -0.42 -14.93
CA LEU A 227 -21.03 -0.58 -13.52
C LEU A 227 -21.54 -1.99 -13.20
N HIS A 228 -22.42 -2.57 -14.06
CA HIS A 228 -22.89 -3.95 -13.89
C HIS A 228 -21.75 -4.95 -13.97
N THR A 229 -20.81 -4.75 -14.91
CA THR A 229 -19.64 -5.63 -15.03
C THR A 229 -18.73 -5.51 -13.82
N MET A 230 -18.50 -4.30 -13.32
CA MET A 230 -17.70 -4.03 -12.13
C MET A 230 -18.27 -4.70 -10.87
N PHE A 231 -19.58 -4.65 -10.70
CA PHE A 231 -20.26 -5.33 -9.59
C PHE A 231 -20.59 -6.80 -9.87
N MET A 232 -20.03 -7.37 -10.94
CA MET A 232 -20.24 -8.77 -11.35
C MET A 232 -21.71 -9.15 -11.51
N VAL A 233 -22.56 -8.23 -11.92
CA VAL A 233 -23.94 -8.52 -12.31
C VAL A 233 -23.93 -8.99 -13.76
N ARG A 234 -24.40 -10.20 -14.00
CA ARG A 234 -24.39 -10.82 -15.33
C ARG A 234 -25.80 -11.06 -15.79
N ASP A 235 -26.15 -10.44 -16.91
CA ASP A 235 -27.38 -10.70 -17.65
C ASP A 235 -27.08 -11.61 -18.84
N GLU A 236 -27.99 -12.48 -19.21
CA GLU A 236 -27.95 -13.23 -20.46
C GLU A 236 -28.75 -12.46 -21.50
N VAL A 237 -28.11 -12.08 -22.60
CA VAL A 237 -28.77 -11.34 -23.67
C VAL A 237 -28.91 -12.23 -24.89
N ILE A 238 -30.15 -12.48 -25.28
CA ILE A 238 -30.53 -13.34 -26.41
C ILE A 238 -31.05 -12.41 -27.52
N VAL A 239 -30.32 -12.39 -28.61
CA VAL A 239 -30.67 -11.52 -29.75
C VAL A 239 -31.37 -12.34 -30.83
N ASN A 240 -32.57 -11.93 -31.21
CA ASN A 240 -33.32 -12.51 -32.32
C ASN A 240 -34.25 -11.45 -32.93
N GLU A 241 -34.36 -11.42 -34.22
CA GLU A 241 -35.17 -10.45 -34.97
C GLU A 241 -36.69 -10.52 -34.71
N CYS A 242 -37.16 -11.67 -34.21
CA CYS A 242 -38.59 -11.82 -33.85
C CYS A 242 -39.00 -10.96 -32.66
N TRP A 243 -38.05 -10.41 -31.89
CA TRP A 243 -38.34 -9.57 -30.74
C TRP A 243 -38.50 -8.10 -31.20
N THR A 244 -39.68 -7.58 -31.16
CA THR A 244 -39.95 -6.17 -31.50
C THR A 244 -39.66 -5.23 -30.32
N SER A 245 -39.74 -5.73 -29.12
CA SER A 245 -39.41 -5.02 -27.88
C SER A 245 -38.65 -5.92 -26.89
N GLU A 246 -37.99 -5.32 -25.91
CA GLU A 246 -37.23 -6.06 -24.87
C GLU A 246 -38.18 -6.83 -23.96
N VAL A 247 -37.91 -8.13 -23.78
CA VAL A 247 -38.57 -9.02 -22.82
C VAL A 247 -37.53 -9.49 -21.82
N LYS A 248 -37.78 -9.26 -20.53
CA LYS A 248 -36.82 -9.55 -19.47
C LYS A 248 -37.40 -10.55 -18.47
N LEU A 249 -36.71 -11.67 -18.26
CA LEU A 249 -37.01 -12.62 -17.22
C LEU A 249 -36.16 -12.32 -15.97
N LEU A 250 -36.83 -12.10 -14.85
CA LEU A 250 -36.21 -11.80 -13.56
C LEU A 250 -36.49 -12.92 -12.56
N PRO A 251 -35.62 -13.05 -11.54
CA PRO A 251 -35.90 -13.97 -10.45
C PRO A 251 -37.14 -13.53 -9.67
N ALA A 252 -37.96 -14.53 -9.32
CA ALA A 252 -39.11 -14.33 -8.46
C ALA A 252 -39.14 -15.39 -7.35
N LYS A 253 -40.12 -15.30 -6.43
CA LYS A 253 -40.34 -16.31 -5.42
C LYS A 253 -40.75 -17.62 -6.11
N HIS A 254 -40.09 -18.73 -5.73
CA HIS A 254 -40.45 -20.08 -6.25
C HIS A 254 -41.93 -20.38 -6.06
N PRO A 255 -42.64 -20.97 -7.05
CA PRO A 255 -42.13 -21.50 -8.32
C PRO A 255 -42.12 -20.51 -9.51
N TYR A 256 -42.39 -19.27 -9.31
CA TYR A 256 -42.63 -18.26 -10.36
C TYR A 256 -41.37 -17.68 -10.96
N VAL A 257 -41.52 -17.11 -12.17
CA VAL A 257 -40.56 -16.25 -12.87
C VAL A 257 -41.25 -14.92 -13.12
N LYS A 258 -40.56 -13.80 -12.84
CA LYS A 258 -41.11 -12.49 -13.13
C LYS A 258 -40.77 -12.11 -14.57
N VAL A 259 -41.77 -11.82 -15.38
CA VAL A 259 -41.63 -11.31 -16.74
C VAL A 259 -41.85 -9.82 -16.72
N VAL A 260 -40.91 -9.06 -17.32
CA VAL A 260 -41.04 -7.63 -17.53
C VAL A 260 -40.96 -7.38 -19.04
N SER A 261 -42.03 -6.94 -19.62
CA SER A 261 -42.15 -6.69 -21.06
C SER A 261 -43.10 -5.53 -21.33
N ARG A 262 -42.90 -4.87 -22.45
CA ARG A 262 -43.91 -3.94 -23.05
C ARG A 262 -44.88 -4.68 -23.95
N LEU A 263 -44.52 -5.87 -24.38
CA LEU A 263 -45.33 -6.73 -25.21
C LEU A 263 -46.42 -7.41 -24.36
N SER A 264 -47.51 -7.81 -24.98
CA SER A 264 -48.57 -8.58 -24.33
C SER A 264 -48.04 -9.95 -23.92
N VAL A 265 -48.28 -10.35 -22.65
CA VAL A 265 -47.87 -11.63 -22.09
C VAL A 265 -49.09 -12.41 -21.67
N ASP A 266 -49.23 -13.62 -22.25
CA ASP A 266 -50.24 -14.59 -21.88
C ASP A 266 -49.61 -15.61 -20.92
N ALA A 267 -49.76 -15.34 -19.64
CA ALA A 267 -49.22 -16.14 -18.55
C ALA A 267 -50.20 -16.16 -17.36
N SER A 268 -50.26 -17.24 -16.64
CA SER A 268 -51.06 -17.35 -15.43
C SER A 268 -50.18 -17.68 -14.21
N PRO A 269 -50.17 -16.83 -13.18
CA PRO A 269 -50.71 -15.47 -13.13
C PRO A 269 -49.94 -14.48 -14.02
N GLN A 270 -50.63 -13.47 -14.47
CA GLN A 270 -50.09 -12.49 -15.41
C GLN A 270 -48.76 -11.92 -14.90
N GLU A 271 -47.74 -11.83 -15.78
CA GLU A 271 -46.35 -11.42 -15.50
C GLU A 271 -45.57 -12.34 -14.52
N ARG A 272 -46.16 -13.41 -14.02
CA ARG A 272 -45.52 -14.37 -13.11
C ARG A 272 -45.82 -15.83 -13.47
N PRO A 273 -45.42 -16.31 -14.68
CA PRO A 273 -45.62 -17.68 -15.07
C PRO A 273 -44.87 -18.65 -14.11
N GLU A 274 -45.43 -19.82 -13.94
CA GLU A 274 -44.75 -20.88 -13.23
C GLU A 274 -43.59 -21.46 -14.03
N ARG A 275 -42.59 -21.97 -13.32
CA ARG A 275 -41.48 -22.68 -13.97
C ARG A 275 -42.00 -23.97 -14.56
N LYS A 276 -41.43 -24.36 -15.71
CA LYS A 276 -41.81 -25.51 -16.53
C LYS A 276 -43.15 -25.36 -17.28
N GLU A 277 -43.91 -24.32 -17.04
CA GLU A 277 -45.04 -23.97 -17.88
C GLU A 277 -44.58 -23.13 -19.05
N THR A 278 -45.21 -23.35 -20.19
CA THR A 278 -45.00 -22.53 -21.39
C THR A 278 -45.94 -21.33 -21.32
N PHE A 279 -45.38 -20.17 -21.31
CA PHE A 279 -46.12 -18.91 -21.47
C PHE A 279 -45.82 -18.29 -22.82
N TYR A 280 -46.66 -17.38 -23.26
CA TYR A 280 -46.54 -16.80 -24.57
C TYR A 280 -46.39 -15.30 -24.50
N VAL A 281 -45.55 -14.78 -25.40
CA VAL A 281 -45.37 -13.36 -25.59
C VAL A 281 -45.77 -13.04 -27.05
N TYR A 282 -46.61 -12.03 -27.24
CA TYR A 282 -47.03 -11.61 -28.55
C TYR A 282 -46.20 -10.40 -28.97
N ASN A 283 -45.54 -10.50 -30.15
CA ASN A 283 -44.83 -9.36 -30.72
C ASN A 283 -45.83 -8.36 -31.34
N ASP A 284 -45.32 -7.20 -31.81
CA ASP A 284 -46.16 -6.14 -32.36
C ASP A 284 -46.94 -6.61 -33.66
N ASP A 285 -46.47 -7.67 -34.32
CA ASP A 285 -47.10 -8.30 -35.47
C ASP A 285 -48.12 -9.39 -35.04
N ASN A 286 -48.48 -9.47 -33.74
CA ASN A 286 -49.36 -10.49 -33.15
C ASN A 286 -48.85 -11.93 -33.32
N GLN A 287 -47.56 -12.10 -33.62
CA GLN A 287 -46.97 -13.42 -33.69
C GLN A 287 -46.68 -13.94 -32.28
N LYS A 288 -47.04 -15.20 -32.06
CA LYS A 288 -46.92 -15.86 -30.78
C LYS A 288 -45.54 -16.51 -30.58
N ILE A 289 -44.81 -16.10 -29.52
CA ILE A 289 -43.54 -16.67 -29.15
C ILE A 289 -43.71 -17.41 -27.84
N GLY A 290 -43.42 -18.71 -27.84
CA GLY A 290 -43.51 -19.56 -26.64
C GLY A 290 -42.21 -19.47 -25.85
N ILE A 291 -42.29 -19.35 -24.52
CA ILE A 291 -41.14 -19.38 -23.60
C ILE A 291 -41.44 -20.37 -22.48
N GLN A 292 -40.54 -21.31 -22.27
CA GLN A 292 -40.58 -22.24 -21.14
C GLN A 292 -39.25 -22.17 -20.37
N THR A 293 -39.34 -22.12 -19.07
CA THR A 293 -38.15 -22.14 -18.18
C THR A 293 -38.06 -23.48 -17.45
N SER A 294 -36.85 -24.05 -17.34
CA SER A 294 -36.66 -25.37 -16.69
C SER A 294 -35.91 -25.24 -15.37
#